data_fd78bcf687356190e3868da4c22b18c1
#
_entry.id   fd78bcf687356190e3868da4c22b18c1
#
_cell.length_a   1.000
_cell.length_b   1.000
_cell.length_c   1.000
_cell.angle_alpha   90.00
_cell.angle_beta   90.00
_cell.angle_gamma   90.00
#
_symmetry.space_group_name_H-M   'P 1'
#
loop_
_entity.id
_entity.type
_entity.pdbx_description
1 polymer ?
#
loop_
_entity_poly.entity_id
_entity_poly.type
_entity_poly.pdbx_seq_one_letter_code
_entity_poly.pdbx_strand_id
1 'polypeptide(L)'
;MYGTYEEIAGKPAVRFERRYRHPVDRVWRAVTEPEQLAQWFPNTVEVDLREGGHMRFEFPGGEMEPMEGAVTELDPPRRFAFTWGDEHLQIELEPDGDGCRLRFTHVLSTREQAARDAAGWHVCLDRLEALLAGDAGEAPGTEATSEWSEHYEAYQRRGVPAGAPIPGGG
;
A
#
# COMPACT_ATOMS: atom_id res chain seq x y z
N MET A 1 12.02 -5.87 -5.73
CA MET A 1 11.14 -5.98 -6.90
C MET A 1 10.33 -4.70 -7.04
N TYR A 2 10.43 -4.04 -8.17
CA TYR A 2 9.82 -2.72 -8.40
C TYR A 2 8.36 -2.85 -8.87
N GLY A 3 7.54 -1.88 -8.45
CA GLY A 3 6.20 -1.73 -8.99
C GLY A 3 6.21 -1.22 -10.44
N THR A 4 5.08 -1.32 -11.10
CA THR A 4 4.88 -0.86 -12.47
C THR A 4 3.79 0.21 -12.54
N TYR A 5 3.93 1.13 -13.50
CA TYR A 5 2.86 2.04 -13.85
C TYR A 5 1.97 1.41 -14.91
N GLU A 6 0.67 1.50 -14.71
CA GLU A 6 -0.34 0.99 -15.64
C GLU A 6 -1.51 1.96 -15.75
N GLU A 7 -2.30 1.80 -16.79
CA GLU A 7 -3.62 2.42 -16.88
C GLU A 7 -4.70 1.34 -16.77
N ILE A 8 -5.61 1.51 -15.80
CA ILE A 8 -6.69 0.57 -15.54
C ILE A 8 -8.01 1.31 -15.72
N ALA A 9 -8.83 0.86 -16.69
CA ALA A 9 -10.09 1.51 -17.04
C ALA A 9 -9.95 3.02 -17.30
N GLY A 10 -8.84 3.43 -17.94
CA GLY A 10 -8.55 4.82 -18.25
C GLY A 10 -7.99 5.64 -17.10
N LYS A 11 -7.71 5.02 -15.95
CA LYS A 11 -7.14 5.70 -14.78
C LYS A 11 -5.70 5.27 -14.54
N PRO A 12 -4.83 6.20 -14.10
CA PRO A 12 -3.45 5.85 -13.75
C PRO A 12 -3.42 4.95 -12.52
N ALA A 13 -2.50 3.98 -12.51
CA ALA A 13 -2.34 3.08 -11.38
C ALA A 13 -0.88 2.66 -11.22
N VAL A 14 -0.51 2.29 -9.99
CA VAL A 14 0.74 1.59 -9.73
C VAL A 14 0.41 0.19 -9.19
N ARG A 15 1.16 -0.80 -9.64
CA ARG A 15 0.93 -2.20 -9.28
C ARG A 15 2.23 -2.83 -8.83
N PHE A 16 2.13 -3.59 -7.74
CA PHE A 16 3.23 -4.37 -7.18
C PHE A 16 2.84 -5.84 -7.15
N GLU A 17 3.83 -6.71 -7.37
CA GLU A 17 3.70 -8.15 -7.18
C GLU A 17 4.84 -8.61 -6.29
N ARG A 18 4.49 -9.30 -5.19
CA ARG A 18 5.44 -9.81 -4.20
C ARG A 18 5.15 -11.28 -3.92
N ARG A 19 6.20 -12.04 -3.65
CA ARG A 19 6.11 -13.44 -3.23
C ARG A 19 6.64 -13.60 -1.83
N TYR A 20 5.85 -14.26 -0.98
CA TYR A 20 6.21 -14.49 0.41
C TYR A 20 6.25 -15.99 0.70
N ARG A 21 7.17 -16.41 1.57
CA ARG A 21 7.30 -17.80 2.02
C ARG A 21 6.35 -18.16 3.15
N HIS A 22 5.25 -17.44 3.26
CA HIS A 22 4.25 -17.62 4.32
C HIS A 22 2.92 -17.99 3.68
N PRO A 23 2.10 -18.82 4.35
CA PRO A 23 0.80 -19.22 3.80
C PRO A 23 -0.14 -18.01 3.66
N VAL A 24 -1.10 -18.13 2.74
CA VAL A 24 -2.10 -17.09 2.45
C VAL A 24 -2.76 -16.55 3.72
N ASP A 25 -3.15 -17.42 4.64
CA ASP A 25 -3.82 -17.02 5.88
C ASP A 25 -2.95 -16.10 6.74
N ARG A 26 -1.64 -16.35 6.78
CA ARG A 26 -0.72 -15.47 7.52
C ARG A 26 -0.61 -14.10 6.89
N VAL A 27 -0.48 -14.06 5.57
CA VAL A 27 -0.40 -12.78 4.82
C VAL A 27 -1.73 -12.03 4.91
N TRP A 28 -2.86 -12.75 4.83
CA TRP A 28 -4.19 -12.16 4.98
C TRP A 28 -4.34 -11.40 6.30
N ARG A 29 -3.91 -11.99 7.40
CA ARG A 29 -3.94 -11.30 8.70
C ARG A 29 -3.08 -10.04 8.70
N ALA A 30 -1.91 -10.09 8.07
CA ALA A 30 -1.00 -8.95 8.01
C ALA A 30 -1.60 -7.77 7.22
N VAL A 31 -2.46 -8.03 6.24
CA VAL A 31 -3.05 -6.97 5.40
C VAL A 31 -4.47 -6.56 5.83
N THR A 32 -5.06 -7.21 6.82
CA THR A 32 -6.43 -6.91 7.27
C THR A 32 -6.55 -6.54 8.75
N GLU A 33 -5.70 -7.08 9.62
CA GLU A 33 -5.76 -6.77 11.04
C GLU A 33 -5.13 -5.41 11.35
N PRO A 34 -5.86 -4.49 12.04
CA PRO A 34 -5.36 -3.14 12.31
C PRO A 34 -4.01 -3.09 13.01
N GLU A 35 -3.76 -3.98 13.96
CA GLU A 35 -2.49 -4.06 14.70
C GLU A 35 -1.32 -4.41 13.79
N GLN A 36 -1.55 -5.24 12.78
CA GLN A 36 -0.52 -5.60 11.80
C GLN A 36 -0.38 -4.54 10.71
N LEU A 37 -1.48 -3.97 10.25
CA LEU A 37 -1.45 -2.82 9.34
C LEU A 37 -0.64 -1.66 9.92
N ALA A 38 -0.74 -1.40 11.22
CA ALA A 38 0.00 -0.35 11.90
C ALA A 38 1.53 -0.49 11.80
N GLN A 39 2.04 -1.66 11.39
CA GLN A 39 3.48 -1.92 11.28
C GLN A 39 4.04 -1.69 9.89
N TRP A 40 3.21 -1.60 8.87
CA TRP A 40 3.69 -1.45 7.49
C TRP A 40 2.89 -0.45 6.64
N PHE A 41 1.61 -0.25 6.93
CA PHE A 41 0.75 0.70 6.22
C PHE A 41 1.05 2.13 6.67
N PRO A 42 0.97 3.15 5.79
CA PRO A 42 1.38 4.51 6.13
C PRO A 42 0.46 5.23 7.13
N ASN A 43 -0.72 4.69 7.38
CA ASN A 43 -1.71 5.25 8.30
C ASN A 43 -2.02 4.25 9.42
N THR A 44 -2.54 4.76 10.54
CA THR A 44 -3.29 3.93 11.49
C THR A 44 -4.68 3.70 10.92
N VAL A 45 -5.09 2.43 10.82
CA VAL A 45 -6.33 2.03 10.15
C VAL A 45 -7.34 1.51 11.15
N GLU A 46 -8.55 2.07 11.13
CA GLU A 46 -9.73 1.48 11.72
C GLU A 46 -10.59 0.93 10.59
N VAL A 47 -11.06 -0.30 10.72
CA VAL A 47 -11.86 -0.95 9.68
C VAL A 47 -12.97 -1.80 10.26
N ASP A 48 -14.17 -1.62 9.72
CA ASP A 48 -15.27 -2.56 9.86
C ASP A 48 -15.14 -3.56 8.69
N LEU A 49 -14.56 -4.73 8.96
CA LEU A 49 -14.12 -5.67 7.94
C LEU A 49 -15.30 -6.46 7.36
N ARG A 50 -16.05 -5.80 6.50
CA ARG A 50 -17.16 -6.36 5.70
C ARG A 50 -17.36 -5.47 4.47
N GLU A 51 -17.99 -6.00 3.44
CA GLU A 51 -18.35 -5.19 2.27
C GLU A 51 -19.26 -4.03 2.71
N GLY A 52 -18.94 -2.81 2.24
CA GLY A 52 -19.59 -1.59 2.66
C GLY A 52 -19.18 -1.07 4.02
N GLY A 53 -18.28 -1.77 4.73
CA GLY A 53 -17.80 -1.37 6.04
C GLY A 53 -17.00 -0.07 5.99
N HIS A 54 -17.14 0.76 7.03
CA HIS A 54 -16.45 2.03 7.14
C HIS A 54 -14.97 1.83 7.47
N MET A 55 -14.09 2.67 6.90
CA MET A 55 -12.68 2.73 7.22
C MET A 55 -12.27 4.16 7.57
N ARG A 56 -11.33 4.27 8.50
CA ARG A 56 -10.75 5.55 8.90
C ARG A 56 -9.23 5.42 8.93
N PHE A 57 -8.55 6.40 8.33
CA PHE A 57 -7.11 6.43 8.21
C PHE A 57 -6.58 7.66 8.94
N GLU A 58 -5.82 7.44 10.01
CA GLU A 58 -5.19 8.52 10.78
C GLU A 58 -3.73 8.65 10.39
N PHE A 59 -3.29 9.89 10.19
CA PHE A 59 -1.90 10.19 9.85
C PHE A 59 -1.04 10.32 11.11
N PRO A 60 0.25 9.91 11.04
CA PRO A 60 1.16 10.02 12.17
C PRO A 60 1.25 11.46 12.67
N GLY A 61 1.26 11.63 14.01
CA GLY A 61 1.43 12.94 14.65
C GLY A 61 0.22 13.85 14.63
N GLY A 62 -0.89 13.46 14.01
CA GLY A 62 -2.12 14.27 13.97
C GLY A 62 -1.99 15.56 13.16
N GLU A 63 -0.98 15.65 12.29
CA GLU A 63 -0.72 16.85 11.48
C GLU A 63 -1.69 17.06 10.33
N MET A 64 -2.34 15.99 9.90
CA MET A 64 -3.33 16.00 8.83
C MET A 64 -4.66 15.46 9.33
N GLU A 65 -5.75 15.97 8.77
CA GLU A 65 -7.09 15.46 9.06
C GLU A 65 -7.19 13.98 8.69
N PRO A 66 -7.87 13.17 9.51
CA PRO A 66 -8.12 11.78 9.17
C PRO A 66 -8.87 11.65 7.85
N MET A 67 -8.53 10.61 7.11
CA MET A 67 -9.14 10.31 5.83
C MET A 67 -10.13 9.17 5.99
N GLU A 68 -11.25 9.25 5.29
CA GLU A 68 -12.31 8.26 5.35
C GLU A 68 -12.28 7.36 4.11
N GLY A 69 -12.79 6.14 4.27
CA GLY A 69 -12.94 5.19 3.19
C GLY A 69 -13.99 4.15 3.50
N ALA A 70 -14.15 3.21 2.57
CA ALA A 70 -15.09 2.10 2.72
C ALA A 70 -14.53 0.85 2.04
N VAL A 71 -14.83 -0.31 2.61
CA VAL A 71 -14.52 -1.61 2.01
C VAL A 71 -15.40 -1.78 0.77
N THR A 72 -14.80 -1.91 -0.40
CA THR A 72 -15.52 -2.09 -1.67
C THR A 72 -15.62 -3.57 -2.06
N GLU A 73 -14.67 -4.39 -1.65
CA GLU A 73 -14.65 -5.83 -1.92
C GLU A 73 -13.98 -6.57 -0.77
N LEU A 74 -14.57 -7.67 -0.35
CA LEU A 74 -14.00 -8.55 0.67
C LEU A 74 -14.32 -9.99 0.35
N ASP A 75 -13.29 -10.77 0.02
CA ASP A 75 -13.36 -12.22 -0.22
C ASP A 75 -12.19 -12.90 0.51
N PRO A 76 -12.33 -13.19 1.81
CA PRO A 76 -11.27 -13.80 2.58
C PRO A 76 -10.93 -15.23 2.10
N PRO A 77 -9.67 -15.61 2.06
CA PRO A 77 -8.45 -14.84 2.34
C PRO A 77 -7.77 -14.30 1.06
N ARG A 78 -8.52 -13.95 0.03
CA ARG A 78 -8.01 -13.70 -1.33
C ARG A 78 -8.05 -12.25 -1.77
N ARG A 79 -9.10 -11.50 -1.40
CA ARG A 79 -9.31 -10.15 -1.95
C ARG A 79 -9.78 -9.19 -0.87
N PHE A 80 -9.12 -8.04 -0.83
CA PHE A 80 -9.49 -6.93 0.03
C PHE A 80 -9.28 -5.64 -0.76
N ALA A 81 -10.36 -4.91 -1.02
CA ALA A 81 -10.31 -3.66 -1.74
C ALA A 81 -11.10 -2.59 -0.99
N PHE A 82 -10.61 -1.37 -1.05
CA PHE A 82 -11.22 -0.26 -0.33
C PHE A 82 -10.89 1.08 -0.99
N THR A 83 -11.71 2.08 -0.69
CA THR A 83 -11.42 3.46 -1.04
C THR A 83 -10.47 4.07 -0.01
N TRP A 84 -9.52 4.86 -0.48
CA TRP A 84 -8.53 5.57 0.32
C TRP A 84 -8.62 7.05 -0.05
N GLY A 85 -9.53 7.78 0.64
CA GLY A 85 -9.99 9.08 0.17
C GLY A 85 -10.69 8.94 -1.18
N ASP A 86 -10.26 9.69 -2.17
CA ASP A 86 -10.79 9.66 -3.54
C ASP A 86 -10.14 8.57 -4.42
N GLU A 87 -9.19 7.84 -3.87
CA GLU A 87 -8.43 6.81 -4.58
C GLU A 87 -8.85 5.41 -4.15
N HIS A 88 -8.33 4.39 -4.82
CA HIS A 88 -8.73 3.01 -4.59
C HIS A 88 -7.52 2.11 -4.42
N LEU A 89 -7.52 1.28 -3.39
CA LEU A 89 -6.51 0.27 -3.12
C LEU A 89 -7.11 -1.13 -3.24
N GLN A 90 -6.36 -2.05 -3.81
CA GLN A 90 -6.76 -3.44 -3.97
C GLN A 90 -5.62 -4.37 -3.64
N ILE A 91 -5.89 -5.34 -2.77
CA ILE A 91 -4.94 -6.38 -2.38
C ILE A 91 -5.52 -7.73 -2.80
N GLU A 92 -4.74 -8.49 -3.56
CA GLU A 92 -5.09 -9.84 -3.98
C GLU A 92 -4.02 -10.82 -3.51
N LEU A 93 -4.46 -11.94 -2.94
CA LEU A 93 -3.58 -13.01 -2.48
C LEU A 93 -3.92 -14.32 -3.18
N GLU A 94 -2.88 -15.01 -3.65
CA GLU A 94 -3.01 -16.34 -4.26
C GLU A 94 -2.01 -17.30 -3.63
N PRO A 95 -2.39 -18.57 -3.40
CA PRO A 95 -1.42 -19.58 -3.00
C PRO A 95 -0.32 -19.73 -4.07
N ASP A 96 0.92 -19.86 -3.63
CA ASP A 96 2.08 -20.09 -4.50
C ASP A 96 2.97 -21.17 -3.82
N GLY A 97 2.72 -22.44 -4.15
CA GLY A 97 3.30 -23.56 -3.42
C GLY A 97 2.91 -23.50 -1.94
N ASP A 98 3.89 -23.50 -1.03
CA ASP A 98 3.69 -23.34 0.41
C ASP A 98 3.61 -21.87 0.83
N GLY A 99 3.78 -20.95 -0.12
CA GLY A 99 3.79 -19.51 0.11
C GLY A 99 2.58 -18.80 -0.47
N CYS A 100 2.74 -17.50 -0.66
CA CYS A 100 1.69 -16.61 -1.12
C CYS A 100 2.24 -15.61 -2.15
N ARG A 101 1.48 -15.36 -3.19
CA ARG A 101 1.70 -14.24 -4.10
C ARG A 101 0.72 -13.13 -3.74
N LEU A 102 1.28 -11.93 -3.50
CA LEU A 102 0.51 -10.72 -3.25
C LEU A 102 0.56 -9.82 -4.47
N ARG A 103 -0.59 -9.31 -4.88
CA ARG A 103 -0.71 -8.23 -5.85
C ARG A 103 -1.36 -7.03 -5.17
N PHE A 104 -0.66 -5.90 -5.21
CA PHE A 104 -1.12 -4.63 -4.62
C PHE A 104 -1.31 -3.62 -5.74
N THR A 105 -2.50 -3.03 -5.84
CA THR A 105 -2.83 -2.05 -6.87
C THR A 105 -3.38 -0.79 -6.24
N HIS A 106 -2.79 0.36 -6.59
CA HIS A 106 -3.27 1.69 -6.19
C HIS A 106 -3.71 2.44 -7.43
N VAL A 107 -5.01 2.71 -7.54
CA VAL A 107 -5.57 3.54 -8.61
C VAL A 107 -5.50 4.99 -8.16
N LEU A 108 -4.78 5.80 -8.92
CA LEU A 108 -4.41 7.16 -8.59
C LEU A 108 -5.40 8.18 -9.14
N SER A 109 -5.39 9.38 -8.57
CA SER A 109 -6.16 10.52 -9.08
C SER A 109 -5.50 11.13 -10.33
N THR A 110 -4.16 11.24 -10.33
CA THR A 110 -3.40 11.77 -11.45
C THR A 110 -2.17 10.91 -11.75
N ARG A 111 -1.71 10.94 -13.02
CA ARG A 111 -0.54 10.16 -13.42
C ARG A 111 0.76 10.66 -12.78
N GLU A 112 0.85 11.95 -12.48
CA GLU A 112 2.03 12.58 -11.90
C GLU A 112 2.34 12.09 -10.48
N GLN A 113 1.37 11.48 -9.81
CA GLN A 113 1.54 10.85 -8.49
C GLN A 113 2.32 9.52 -8.55
N ALA A 114 2.41 8.89 -9.73
CA ALA A 114 2.82 7.49 -9.83
C ALA A 114 4.18 7.19 -9.20
N ALA A 115 5.23 7.94 -9.56
CA ALA A 115 6.57 7.68 -8.99
C ALA A 115 6.64 7.96 -7.49
N ARG A 116 5.97 9.02 -7.04
CA ARG A 116 5.88 9.39 -5.61
C ARG A 116 5.22 8.28 -4.79
N ASP A 117 4.07 7.84 -5.23
CA ASP A 117 3.28 6.85 -4.50
C ASP A 117 3.88 5.46 -4.62
N ALA A 118 4.47 5.12 -5.78
CA ALA A 118 5.23 3.88 -5.93
C ALA A 118 6.42 3.80 -4.96
N ALA A 119 7.15 4.89 -4.77
CA ALA A 119 8.23 4.94 -3.78
C ALA A 119 7.72 4.69 -2.36
N GLY A 120 6.61 5.32 -1.99
CA GLY A 120 5.98 5.12 -0.69
C GLY A 120 5.53 3.67 -0.47
N TRP A 121 4.82 3.09 -1.42
CA TRP A 121 4.38 1.69 -1.33
C TRP A 121 5.54 0.71 -1.36
N HIS A 122 6.62 1.00 -2.07
CA HIS A 122 7.82 0.17 -2.05
C HIS A 122 8.37 0.03 -0.63
N VAL A 123 8.52 1.16 0.07
CA VAL A 123 8.94 1.16 1.48
C VAL A 123 7.95 0.39 2.35
N CYS A 124 6.65 0.62 2.18
CA CYS A 124 5.60 -0.07 2.94
C CYS A 124 5.64 -1.59 2.75
N LEU A 125 5.77 -2.05 1.51
CA LEU A 125 5.80 -3.49 1.20
C LEU A 125 7.09 -4.16 1.69
N ASP A 126 8.21 -3.44 1.75
CA ASP A 126 9.43 -3.94 2.38
C ASP A 126 9.25 -4.09 3.90
N ARG A 127 8.50 -3.19 4.53
CA ARG A 127 8.11 -3.33 5.95
C ARG A 127 7.17 -4.51 6.18
N LEU A 128 6.25 -4.76 5.26
CA LEU A 128 5.40 -5.95 5.31
C LEU A 128 6.23 -7.24 5.26
N GLU A 129 7.22 -7.30 4.38
CA GLU A 129 8.14 -8.44 4.31
C GLU A 129 8.87 -8.64 5.63
N ALA A 130 9.38 -7.56 6.23
CA ALA A 130 10.04 -7.60 7.52
C ALA A 130 9.10 -8.09 8.64
N LEU A 131 7.86 -7.62 8.66
CA LEU A 131 6.84 -8.07 9.61
C LEU A 131 6.61 -9.58 9.49
N LEU A 132 6.48 -10.09 8.28
CA LEU A 132 6.28 -11.52 8.03
C LEU A 132 7.49 -12.35 8.45
N ALA A 133 8.70 -11.80 8.35
CA ALA A 133 9.93 -12.44 8.81
C ALA A 133 10.12 -12.39 10.33
N GLY A 134 9.24 -11.71 11.06
CA GLY A 134 9.32 -11.56 12.51
C GLY A 134 10.12 -10.35 12.98
N ASP A 135 10.52 -9.48 12.06
CA ASP A 135 11.26 -8.24 12.34
C ASP A 135 10.28 -7.05 12.36
N ALA A 136 9.55 -6.92 13.47
CA ALA A 136 8.64 -5.79 13.63
C ALA A 136 9.44 -4.49 13.74
N GLY A 137 9.23 -3.57 12.81
CA GLY A 137 9.81 -2.23 12.82
C GLY A 137 8.72 -1.17 13.01
N GLU A 138 9.14 0.08 12.99
CA GLU A 138 8.19 1.17 12.94
C GLU A 138 7.56 1.26 11.54
N ALA A 139 6.28 1.59 11.51
CA ALA A 139 5.59 1.88 10.27
C ALA A 139 6.30 3.02 9.54
N PRO A 140 6.35 2.97 8.19
CA PRO A 140 6.89 4.09 7.44
C PRO A 140 6.01 5.31 7.67
N GLY A 141 6.65 6.45 7.93
CA GLY A 141 5.95 7.72 7.99
C GLY A 141 5.54 8.21 6.61
N THR A 142 4.97 9.39 6.58
CA THR A 142 4.62 10.08 5.32
C THR A 142 5.73 10.99 4.82
N GLU A 143 6.89 10.98 5.46
CA GLU A 143 8.02 11.83 5.11
C GLU A 143 8.90 11.22 4.01
N ALA A 144 9.54 12.09 3.23
CA ALA A 144 10.52 11.69 2.24
C ALA A 144 11.86 11.35 2.92
N THR A 145 12.00 10.11 3.36
CA THR A 145 13.26 9.59 3.91
C THR A 145 14.30 9.38 2.80
N SER A 146 15.56 9.13 3.17
CA SER A 146 16.60 8.78 2.18
C SER A 146 16.23 7.51 1.40
N GLU A 147 15.69 6.50 2.07
CA GLU A 147 15.19 5.26 1.45
C GLU A 147 14.08 5.57 0.42
N TRP A 148 13.11 6.37 0.82
CA TRP A 148 12.04 6.81 -0.08
C TRP A 148 12.60 7.55 -1.30
N SER A 149 13.55 8.46 -1.08
CA SER A 149 14.15 9.26 -2.14
C SER A 149 14.91 8.40 -3.16
N GLU A 150 15.63 7.39 -2.71
CA GLU A 150 16.31 6.43 -3.58
C GLU A 150 15.31 5.68 -4.47
N HIS A 151 14.20 5.22 -3.91
CA HIS A 151 13.14 4.58 -4.67
C HIS A 151 12.46 5.55 -5.64
N TYR A 152 12.20 6.78 -5.22
CA TYR A 152 11.59 7.80 -6.07
C TYR A 152 12.45 8.06 -7.33
N GLU A 153 13.75 8.24 -7.16
CA GLU A 153 14.68 8.41 -8.27
C GLU A 153 14.75 7.16 -9.16
N ALA A 154 14.73 5.97 -8.55
CA ALA A 154 14.74 4.71 -9.30
C ALA A 154 13.49 4.56 -10.17
N TYR A 155 12.31 4.92 -9.66
CA TYR A 155 11.08 4.89 -10.43
C TYR A 155 11.10 5.90 -11.58
N GLN A 156 11.63 7.10 -11.36
CA GLN A 156 11.80 8.09 -12.42
C GLN A 156 12.72 7.58 -13.53
N ARG A 157 13.86 6.97 -13.17
CA ARG A 157 14.78 6.36 -14.15
C ARG A 157 14.12 5.23 -14.95
N ARG A 158 13.12 4.57 -14.39
CA ARG A 158 12.34 3.51 -15.06
C ARG A 158 11.21 4.05 -15.93
N GLY A 159 11.07 5.37 -16.02
CA GLY A 159 10.04 6.01 -16.83
C GLY A 159 8.67 6.10 -16.19
N VAL A 160 8.56 5.86 -14.88
CA VAL A 160 7.29 6.03 -14.16
C VAL A 160 6.96 7.51 -14.06
N PRO A 161 5.72 7.94 -14.41
CA PRO A 161 5.36 9.34 -14.38
C PRO A 161 5.58 9.98 -13.01
N ALA A 162 6.08 11.21 -13.00
CA ALA A 162 6.38 11.98 -11.81
C ALA A 162 5.92 13.43 -11.98
N GLY A 163 5.99 14.23 -10.93
CA GLY A 163 5.65 15.66 -10.96
C GLY A 163 4.75 16.14 -9.84
N ALA A 164 4.09 15.20 -9.11
CA ALA A 164 3.31 15.56 -7.94
C ALA A 164 4.20 16.09 -6.80
N PRO A 165 3.67 16.96 -5.89
CA PRO A 165 4.43 17.46 -4.75
C PRO A 165 5.02 16.33 -3.91
N ILE A 166 6.29 16.52 -3.49
CA ILE A 166 7.02 15.54 -2.68
C ILE A 166 6.61 15.71 -1.21
N PRO A 167 6.43 14.61 -0.43
CA PRO A 167 6.13 14.70 0.99
C PRO A 167 7.23 15.48 1.74
N GLY A 168 6.83 16.44 2.60
CA GLY A 168 7.77 17.27 3.36
C GLY A 168 8.51 18.33 2.55
N GLY A 169 8.26 18.44 1.26
CA GLY A 169 8.75 19.52 0.42
C GLY A 169 7.87 20.76 0.60
N GLY A 170 8.42 21.76 1.25
CA GLY A 170 7.76 23.06 1.37
C GLY A 170 7.80 23.83 0.05
#